data_bbdb3385748973f95db1b8bfc5fbfa0e
#
_entry.id   bbdb3385748973f95db1b8bfc5fbfa0e
#
_cell.length_a   1.000
_cell.length_b   1.000
_cell.length_c   1.000
_cell.angle_alpha   90.00
_cell.angle_beta   90.00
_cell.angle_gamma   90.00
#
_symmetry.space_group_name_H-M   'P 1'
#
loop_
_entity.id
_entity.type
_entity.pdbx_description
1 polymer ?
#
loop_
_entity_poly.entity_id
_entity_poly.type
_entity_poly.pdbx_seq_one_letter_code
_entity_poly.pdbx_strand_id
1 'polypeptide(L)'
;MELRKPDFYDTFHCIAACCPDSCCKEWDVAVDEEKAALYRALPGALGEKLREFLQDEDGDTYLTLDNGRCPMWRADGLCRIQTELGEHALCNTCRDFPRLRHDYGSFTELGLELSCPESARILLSRDGWSWVSQGKAEEKTDYDQRDMDLLLKTRQAAMDLVTGAEEPLSALLLYTYHAQAILDGEEEAPFDLPAAMETAGDLAGPGNREAFLKVFRDLEILTEPWRKRLESPSPRPLQKEDRALLRYLISRYWLQAVSDFDLVCRGKLIVSLALLCRILGGDAVQTAQLMSKEIENDAENIDALLDGAYTAPGLTDANLLALTRE
;
A
#
# COMPACT_ATOMS: atom_id res chain seq x y z
N MET A 1 16.64 -4.59 -18.68
CA MET A 1 16.00 -3.92 -17.56
C MET A 1 16.41 -4.59 -16.26
N GLU A 2 16.79 -3.84 -15.22
CA GLU A 2 17.08 -4.36 -13.89
C GLU A 2 15.77 -4.65 -13.17
N LEU A 3 15.66 -5.82 -12.54
CA LEU A 3 14.53 -6.20 -11.70
C LEU A 3 15.00 -6.28 -10.23
N ARG A 4 14.36 -5.53 -9.35
CA ARG A 4 14.63 -5.51 -7.90
C ARG A 4 13.45 -6.10 -7.16
N LYS A 5 13.69 -7.03 -6.26
CA LYS A 5 12.63 -7.64 -5.43
C LYS A 5 13.12 -7.87 -4.01
N PRO A 6 12.22 -7.85 -3.00
CA PRO A 6 12.56 -8.29 -1.66
C PRO A 6 12.99 -9.77 -1.66
N ASP A 7 13.91 -10.13 -0.79
CA ASP A 7 14.44 -11.50 -0.66
C ASP A 7 13.37 -12.56 -0.36
N PHE A 8 12.25 -12.15 0.20
CA PHE A 8 11.11 -13.02 0.50
C PHE A 8 10.07 -13.10 -0.62
N TYR A 9 10.17 -12.32 -1.68
CA TYR A 9 9.13 -12.20 -2.71
C TYR A 9 8.69 -13.56 -3.29
N ASP A 10 9.64 -14.44 -3.57
CA ASP A 10 9.36 -15.76 -4.14
C ASP A 10 8.81 -16.76 -3.10
N THR A 11 8.75 -16.40 -1.82
CA THR A 11 8.16 -17.26 -0.79
C THR A 11 6.65 -17.17 -0.72
N PHE A 12 6.06 -16.19 -1.42
CA PHE A 12 4.62 -16.04 -1.48
C PHE A 12 3.97 -17.14 -2.33
N HIS A 13 3.01 -17.82 -1.70
CA HIS A 13 2.10 -18.75 -2.36
C HIS A 13 0.68 -18.50 -1.89
N CYS A 14 -0.28 -18.45 -2.82
CA CYS A 14 -1.68 -18.31 -2.46
C CYS A 14 -2.13 -19.51 -1.61
N ILE A 15 -2.73 -19.23 -0.44
CA ILE A 15 -3.24 -20.25 0.48
C ILE A 15 -4.66 -20.74 0.15
N ALA A 16 -5.22 -20.24 -0.96
CA ALA A 16 -6.45 -20.72 -1.58
C ALA A 16 -7.62 -20.85 -0.57
N ALA A 17 -8.19 -22.04 -0.43
CA ALA A 17 -9.32 -22.32 0.48
C ALA A 17 -9.03 -22.05 1.96
N CYS A 18 -7.77 -21.94 2.37
CA CYS A 18 -7.37 -21.61 3.74
C CYS A 18 -7.33 -20.08 4.00
N CYS A 19 -7.59 -19.26 2.98
CA CYS A 19 -7.52 -17.80 3.13
C CYS A 19 -8.66 -17.29 4.04
N PRO A 20 -8.35 -16.50 5.08
CA PRO A 20 -9.38 -15.94 5.98
C PRO A 20 -10.21 -14.82 5.34
N ASP A 21 -9.74 -14.28 4.23
CA ASP A 21 -10.43 -13.33 3.37
C ASP A 21 -10.42 -13.85 1.92
N SER A 22 -10.79 -13.04 0.93
CA SER A 22 -10.73 -13.43 -0.48
C SER A 22 -10.51 -12.22 -1.37
N CYS A 23 -9.64 -12.38 -2.39
CA CYS A 23 -9.52 -11.45 -3.51
C CYS A 23 -10.68 -11.57 -4.52
N CYS A 24 -11.66 -12.45 -4.27
CA CYS A 24 -12.83 -12.71 -5.12
C CYS A 24 -14.11 -12.06 -4.58
N LYS A 25 -14.00 -10.94 -3.87
CA LYS A 25 -15.15 -10.22 -3.32
C LYS A 25 -14.89 -8.72 -3.19
N GLU A 26 -15.97 -7.95 -3.20
CA GLU A 26 -16.05 -6.53 -2.86
C GLU A 26 -15.52 -5.57 -3.94
N TRP A 27 -14.90 -6.05 -5.02
CA TRP A 27 -14.53 -5.24 -6.19
C TRP A 27 -14.72 -6.00 -7.49
N ASP A 28 -15.04 -5.28 -8.56
CA ASP A 28 -15.10 -5.81 -9.92
C ASP A 28 -13.68 -6.05 -10.44
N VAL A 29 -13.50 -7.13 -11.18
CA VAL A 29 -12.16 -7.55 -11.63
C VAL A 29 -11.94 -7.05 -13.06
N ALA A 30 -10.95 -6.18 -13.26
CA ALA A 30 -10.51 -5.78 -14.60
C ALA A 30 -9.93 -6.99 -15.35
N VAL A 31 -10.40 -7.21 -16.58
CA VAL A 31 -10.06 -8.35 -17.43
C VAL A 31 -9.36 -7.83 -18.66
N ASP A 32 -8.11 -8.25 -18.88
CA ASP A 32 -7.35 -7.89 -20.07
C ASP A 32 -8.02 -8.41 -21.37
N GLU A 33 -7.76 -7.74 -22.50
CA GLU A 33 -8.43 -8.00 -23.78
C GLU A 33 -8.29 -9.46 -24.23
N GLU A 34 -7.10 -10.07 -24.05
CA GLU A 34 -6.85 -11.47 -24.41
C GLU A 34 -7.78 -12.42 -23.64
N LYS A 35 -7.89 -12.21 -22.33
CA LYS A 35 -8.74 -13.06 -21.48
C LYS A 35 -10.23 -12.74 -21.64
N ALA A 36 -10.59 -11.49 -21.90
CA ALA A 36 -11.96 -11.13 -22.25
C ALA A 36 -12.42 -11.86 -23.52
N ALA A 37 -11.58 -11.88 -24.57
CA ALA A 37 -11.85 -12.64 -25.80
C ALA A 37 -11.97 -14.16 -25.53
N LEU A 38 -11.04 -14.72 -24.73
CA LEU A 38 -11.12 -16.13 -24.30
C LEU A 38 -12.43 -16.44 -23.59
N TYR A 39 -12.80 -15.63 -22.60
CA TYR A 39 -14.01 -15.86 -21.79
C TYR A 39 -15.29 -15.76 -22.62
N ARG A 40 -15.34 -14.82 -23.58
CA ARG A 40 -16.48 -14.70 -24.52
C ARG A 40 -16.62 -15.91 -25.45
N ALA A 41 -15.50 -16.49 -25.88
CA ALA A 41 -15.49 -17.63 -26.80
C ALA A 41 -15.65 -18.99 -26.11
N LEU A 42 -15.53 -19.05 -24.76
CA LEU A 42 -15.55 -20.31 -24.03
C LEU A 42 -16.91 -20.99 -24.12
N PRO A 43 -17.00 -22.28 -24.55
CA PRO A 43 -18.26 -23.02 -24.59
C PRO A 43 -18.71 -23.55 -23.23
N GLY A 44 -19.96 -23.96 -23.14
CA GLY A 44 -20.54 -24.62 -21.96
C GLY A 44 -20.83 -23.71 -20.77
N ALA A 45 -21.22 -24.33 -19.65
CA ALA A 45 -21.76 -23.63 -18.49
C ALA A 45 -20.78 -22.62 -17.84
N LEU A 46 -19.46 -22.84 -17.94
CA LEU A 46 -18.47 -21.88 -17.46
C LEU A 46 -18.45 -20.63 -18.34
N GLY A 47 -18.44 -20.82 -19.69
CA GLY A 47 -18.47 -19.71 -20.62
C GLY A 47 -19.77 -18.91 -20.57
N GLU A 48 -20.91 -19.58 -20.39
CA GLU A 48 -22.22 -18.92 -20.18
C GLU A 48 -22.19 -18.03 -18.93
N LYS A 49 -21.70 -18.56 -17.81
CA LYS A 49 -21.58 -17.81 -16.56
C LYS A 49 -20.59 -16.63 -16.68
N LEU A 50 -19.47 -16.80 -17.36
CA LEU A 50 -18.52 -15.71 -17.63
C LEU A 50 -19.14 -14.59 -18.45
N ARG A 51 -19.84 -14.92 -19.55
CA ARG A 51 -20.52 -13.92 -20.38
C ARG A 51 -21.65 -13.18 -19.68
N GLU A 52 -22.33 -13.82 -18.73
CA GLU A 52 -23.36 -13.19 -17.91
C GLU A 52 -22.84 -12.02 -17.07
N PHE A 53 -21.60 -12.14 -16.53
CA PHE A 53 -21.00 -11.15 -15.63
C PHE A 53 -19.87 -10.32 -16.27
N LEU A 54 -19.52 -10.59 -17.53
CA LEU A 54 -18.51 -9.82 -18.24
C LEU A 54 -19.17 -8.56 -18.82
N GLN A 55 -18.74 -7.39 -18.37
CA GLN A 55 -19.26 -6.09 -18.79
C GLN A 55 -18.17 -5.20 -19.36
N ASP A 56 -18.54 -4.41 -20.37
CA ASP A 56 -17.65 -3.40 -20.94
C ASP A 56 -18.11 -2.02 -20.44
N GLU A 57 -17.16 -1.24 -19.88
CA GLU A 57 -17.40 0.10 -19.36
C GLU A 57 -16.19 0.98 -19.70
N ASP A 58 -16.42 2.14 -20.30
CA ASP A 58 -15.40 3.16 -20.67
C ASP A 58 -14.20 2.61 -21.48
N GLY A 59 -14.39 1.51 -22.20
CA GLY A 59 -13.36 0.89 -23.05
C GLY A 59 -12.61 -0.27 -22.39
N ASP A 60 -12.84 -0.50 -21.11
CA ASP A 60 -12.31 -1.62 -20.35
C ASP A 60 -13.35 -2.72 -20.16
N THR A 61 -12.90 -3.93 -19.89
CA THR A 61 -13.75 -5.09 -19.60
C THR A 61 -13.59 -5.51 -18.15
N TYR A 62 -14.74 -5.70 -17.46
CA TYR A 62 -14.77 -6.12 -16.07
C TYR A 62 -15.56 -7.43 -15.90
N LEU A 63 -15.13 -8.27 -14.97
CA LEU A 63 -15.92 -9.36 -14.43
C LEU A 63 -16.61 -8.83 -13.15
N THR A 64 -17.89 -8.52 -13.27
CA THR A 64 -18.69 -7.90 -12.22
C THR A 64 -19.11 -8.90 -11.13
N LEU A 65 -19.48 -8.39 -9.98
CA LEU A 65 -19.84 -9.21 -8.83
C LEU A 65 -21.27 -9.77 -8.91
N ASP A 66 -21.44 -10.96 -8.36
CA ASP A 66 -22.74 -11.58 -8.04
C ASP A 66 -22.94 -11.50 -6.52
N ASN A 67 -23.82 -10.60 -6.05
CA ASN A 67 -24.05 -10.37 -4.62
C ASN A 67 -22.78 -10.10 -3.82
N GLY A 68 -21.92 -9.23 -4.33
CA GLY A 68 -20.66 -8.82 -3.68
C GLY A 68 -19.53 -9.84 -3.78
N ARG A 69 -19.66 -10.86 -4.65
CA ARG A 69 -18.65 -11.90 -4.85
C ARG A 69 -18.40 -12.16 -6.34
N CYS A 70 -17.18 -12.50 -6.66
CA CYS A 70 -16.85 -12.95 -8.00
C CYS A 70 -17.70 -14.21 -8.35
N PRO A 71 -18.40 -14.22 -9.50
CA PRO A 71 -19.25 -15.35 -9.91
C PRO A 71 -18.46 -16.65 -10.13
N MET A 72 -17.13 -16.55 -10.23
CA MET A 72 -16.23 -17.70 -10.38
C MET A 72 -15.75 -18.26 -9.02
N TRP A 73 -16.11 -17.63 -7.90
CA TRP A 73 -15.77 -18.14 -6.57
C TRP A 73 -16.74 -19.25 -6.15
N ARG A 74 -16.17 -20.41 -5.88
CA ARG A 74 -16.89 -21.64 -5.49
C ARG A 74 -17.15 -21.70 -3.99
N ALA A 75 -18.09 -22.54 -3.59
CA ALA A 75 -18.41 -22.78 -2.17
C ALA A 75 -17.23 -23.39 -1.36
N ASP A 76 -16.29 -24.03 -2.04
CA ASP A 76 -15.06 -24.58 -1.43
C ASP A 76 -13.92 -23.54 -1.31
N GLY A 77 -14.17 -22.27 -1.63
CA GLY A 77 -13.19 -21.18 -1.56
C GLY A 77 -12.24 -21.09 -2.75
N LEU A 78 -12.42 -21.93 -3.78
CA LEU A 78 -11.55 -21.98 -4.96
C LEU A 78 -12.14 -21.20 -6.15
N CYS A 79 -11.26 -20.76 -7.05
CA CYS A 79 -11.65 -20.13 -8.30
C CYS A 79 -12.04 -21.19 -9.35
N ARG A 80 -13.21 -21.05 -9.95
CA ARG A 80 -13.71 -21.95 -10.99
C ARG A 80 -12.85 -21.92 -12.26
N ILE A 81 -12.39 -20.71 -12.68
CA ILE A 81 -11.49 -20.58 -13.85
C ILE A 81 -10.20 -21.36 -13.59
N GLN A 82 -9.58 -21.15 -12.44
CA GLN A 82 -8.32 -21.81 -12.11
C GLN A 82 -8.46 -23.33 -11.99
N THR A 83 -9.56 -23.80 -11.40
CA THR A 83 -9.78 -25.26 -11.20
C THR A 83 -10.17 -25.99 -12.47
N GLU A 84 -10.92 -25.37 -13.40
CA GLU A 84 -11.39 -26.01 -14.63
C GLU A 84 -10.44 -25.79 -15.83
N LEU A 85 -9.77 -24.64 -15.90
CA LEU A 85 -8.93 -24.26 -17.05
C LEU A 85 -7.45 -24.12 -16.72
N GLY A 86 -7.08 -23.99 -15.45
CA GLY A 86 -5.72 -23.76 -15.00
C GLY A 86 -5.36 -22.27 -14.82
N GLU A 87 -4.22 -22.02 -14.21
CA GLU A 87 -3.73 -20.66 -13.89
C GLU A 87 -3.53 -19.77 -15.14
N HIS A 88 -3.13 -20.37 -16.26
CA HIS A 88 -2.93 -19.65 -17.51
C HIS A 88 -4.20 -19.00 -18.09
N ALA A 89 -5.37 -19.43 -17.64
CA ALA A 89 -6.66 -18.87 -18.05
C ALA A 89 -7.12 -17.70 -17.15
N LEU A 90 -6.43 -17.42 -16.06
CA LEU A 90 -6.71 -16.24 -15.24
C LEU A 90 -6.35 -14.96 -16.01
N CYS A 91 -7.16 -13.90 -15.84
CA CYS A 91 -6.80 -12.55 -16.28
C CYS A 91 -5.58 -12.04 -15.50
N ASN A 92 -4.90 -11.03 -16.05
CA ASN A 92 -3.68 -10.47 -15.46
C ASN A 92 -3.91 -10.05 -14.00
N THR A 93 -5.00 -9.34 -13.69
CA THR A 93 -5.37 -8.91 -12.34
C THR A 93 -5.39 -10.10 -11.37
N CYS A 94 -6.10 -11.17 -11.70
CA CYS A 94 -6.21 -12.34 -10.82
C CYS A 94 -4.91 -13.15 -10.71
N ARG A 95 -4.13 -13.23 -11.81
CA ARG A 95 -2.87 -13.97 -11.84
C ARG A 95 -1.77 -13.26 -11.06
N ASP A 96 -1.70 -11.95 -11.20
CA ASP A 96 -0.60 -11.17 -10.66
C ASP A 96 -0.84 -10.75 -9.20
N PHE A 97 -2.10 -10.62 -8.75
CA PHE A 97 -2.42 -10.33 -7.36
C PHE A 97 -1.81 -11.37 -6.39
N PRO A 98 -1.20 -10.95 -5.29
CA PRO A 98 -0.98 -9.59 -4.77
C PRO A 98 0.40 -9.02 -5.15
N ARG A 99 0.92 -9.32 -6.32
CA ARG A 99 2.24 -8.88 -6.78
C ARG A 99 2.16 -7.45 -7.31
N LEU A 100 2.93 -6.57 -6.68
CA LEU A 100 3.11 -5.20 -7.13
C LEU A 100 4.26 -5.14 -8.12
N ARG A 101 4.13 -4.24 -9.09
CA ARG A 101 5.16 -3.90 -10.06
C ARG A 101 5.22 -2.39 -10.23
N HIS A 102 6.34 -1.79 -9.85
CA HIS A 102 6.61 -0.36 -10.05
C HIS A 102 7.75 -0.21 -11.05
N ASP A 103 7.45 0.34 -12.20
CA ASP A 103 8.42 0.61 -13.26
C ASP A 103 8.96 2.04 -13.11
N TYR A 104 10.25 2.14 -12.87
CA TYR A 104 10.98 3.41 -12.76
C TYR A 104 11.86 3.68 -13.98
N GLY A 105 11.59 3.05 -15.13
CA GLY A 105 12.38 3.21 -16.36
C GLY A 105 13.73 2.52 -16.29
N SER A 106 14.66 2.98 -15.47
CA SER A 106 15.99 2.34 -15.32
C SER A 106 15.93 0.98 -14.62
N PHE A 107 14.97 0.76 -13.74
CA PHE A 107 14.72 -0.50 -13.06
C PHE A 107 13.25 -0.67 -12.73
N THR A 108 12.85 -1.90 -12.49
CA THR A 108 11.51 -2.24 -11.97
C THR A 108 11.64 -2.82 -10.57
N GLU A 109 10.86 -2.33 -9.62
CA GLU A 109 10.70 -2.96 -8.31
C GLU A 109 9.45 -3.84 -8.26
N LEU A 110 9.62 -5.04 -7.72
CA LEU A 110 8.54 -5.94 -7.37
C LEU A 110 8.28 -5.88 -5.87
N GLY A 111 7.02 -6.05 -5.50
CA GLY A 111 6.58 -6.10 -4.12
C GLY A 111 5.39 -7.04 -3.94
N LEU A 112 4.92 -7.15 -2.71
CA LEU A 112 3.66 -7.81 -2.37
C LEU A 112 2.74 -6.80 -1.70
N GLU A 113 1.47 -6.85 -2.02
CA GLU A 113 0.44 -5.97 -1.50
C GLU A 113 -0.13 -6.49 -0.18
N LEU A 114 -0.37 -5.60 0.78
CA LEU A 114 -0.90 -5.98 2.10
C LEU A 114 -2.38 -6.39 2.09
N SER A 115 -3.16 -6.01 1.10
CA SER A 115 -4.58 -6.38 0.99
C SER A 115 -4.81 -7.90 0.93
N CYS A 116 -3.80 -8.68 0.55
CA CYS A 116 -3.81 -10.13 0.67
C CYS A 116 -3.38 -10.58 2.09
N PRO A 117 -4.20 -11.37 2.81
CA PRO A 117 -3.88 -11.84 4.16
C PRO A 117 -2.55 -12.60 4.28
N GLU A 118 -2.22 -13.44 3.30
CA GLU A 118 -0.95 -14.19 3.32
C GLU A 118 0.24 -13.29 3.04
N SER A 119 0.09 -12.31 2.14
CA SER A 119 1.10 -11.29 1.90
C SER A 119 1.33 -10.45 3.16
N ALA A 120 0.25 -9.98 3.80
CA ALA A 120 0.32 -9.23 5.05
C ALA A 120 1.03 -10.03 6.16
N ARG A 121 0.72 -11.33 6.30
CA ARG A 121 1.39 -12.22 7.24
C ARG A 121 2.89 -12.33 6.97
N ILE A 122 3.27 -12.51 5.70
CA ILE A 122 4.69 -12.62 5.31
C ILE A 122 5.44 -11.30 5.58
N LEU A 123 4.89 -10.18 5.14
CA LEU A 123 5.51 -8.87 5.27
C LEU A 123 5.65 -8.44 6.73
N LEU A 124 4.56 -8.49 7.50
CA LEU A 124 4.52 -7.91 8.84
C LEU A 124 5.14 -8.82 9.92
N SER A 125 5.45 -10.08 9.59
CA SER A 125 6.20 -10.95 10.50
C SER A 125 7.71 -10.71 10.49
N ARG A 126 8.22 -9.83 9.61
CA ARG A 126 9.65 -9.63 9.37
C ARG A 126 10.19 -8.40 10.08
N ASP A 127 11.37 -8.52 10.65
CA ASP A 127 12.10 -7.37 11.19
C ASP A 127 12.75 -6.51 10.09
N GLY A 128 12.79 -7.03 8.85
CA GLY A 128 13.31 -6.37 7.66
C GLY A 128 13.52 -7.33 6.50
N TRP A 129 14.03 -6.80 5.38
CA TRP A 129 14.39 -7.56 4.19
C TRP A 129 15.53 -6.88 3.43
N SER A 130 16.15 -7.66 2.54
CA SER A 130 17.16 -7.19 1.59
C SER A 130 16.57 -7.14 0.19
N TRP A 131 17.07 -6.24 -0.63
CA TRP A 131 16.73 -6.19 -2.05
C TRP A 131 17.64 -7.13 -2.85
N VAL A 132 17.04 -7.96 -3.69
CA VAL A 132 17.73 -8.82 -4.64
C VAL A 132 17.56 -8.23 -6.03
N SER A 133 18.68 -7.94 -6.71
CA SER A 133 18.68 -7.39 -8.06
C SER A 133 19.07 -8.44 -9.09
N GLN A 134 18.40 -8.43 -10.24
CA GLN A 134 18.69 -9.26 -11.40
C GLN A 134 18.66 -8.42 -12.68
N GLY A 135 19.56 -8.71 -13.63
CA GLY A 135 19.66 -7.94 -14.87
C GLY A 135 20.56 -6.71 -14.75
N LYS A 136 20.36 -5.76 -15.64
CA LYS A 136 21.12 -4.48 -15.68
C LYS A 136 20.16 -3.33 -15.83
N ALA A 137 20.43 -2.23 -15.14
CA ALA A 137 19.70 -0.99 -15.33
C ALA A 137 19.78 -0.49 -16.77
N GLU A 138 18.72 0.13 -17.25
CA GLU A 138 18.70 0.84 -18.53
C GLU A 138 19.14 2.28 -18.28
N GLU A 139 19.84 2.87 -19.28
CA GLU A 139 20.38 4.23 -19.14
C GLU A 139 19.35 5.33 -19.45
N LYS A 140 18.21 4.96 -20.06
CA LYS A 140 17.21 5.94 -20.54
C LYS A 140 16.04 6.03 -19.58
N THR A 141 15.91 7.19 -18.92
CA THR A 141 14.81 7.51 -17.99
C THR A 141 14.21 8.87 -18.37
N ASP A 142 12.99 9.13 -17.91
CA ASP A 142 12.30 10.41 -18.06
C ASP A 142 12.58 11.37 -16.89
N TYR A 143 13.44 10.96 -15.94
CA TYR A 143 13.86 11.73 -14.75
C TYR A 143 15.39 11.85 -14.66
N ASP A 144 15.89 12.80 -13.88
CA ASP A 144 17.31 12.90 -13.56
C ASP A 144 17.75 11.74 -12.65
N GLN A 145 18.78 11.01 -13.07
CA GLN A 145 19.33 9.89 -12.30
C GLN A 145 19.79 10.32 -10.90
N ARG A 146 20.28 11.57 -10.76
CA ARG A 146 20.68 12.13 -9.45
C ARG A 146 19.51 12.15 -8.46
N ASP A 147 18.32 12.53 -8.92
CA ASP A 147 17.13 12.63 -8.05
C ASP A 147 16.70 11.23 -7.59
N MET A 148 16.71 10.25 -8.48
CA MET A 148 16.46 8.86 -8.11
C MET A 148 17.50 8.33 -7.12
N ASP A 149 18.79 8.64 -7.31
CA ASP A 149 19.86 8.24 -6.39
C ASP A 149 19.68 8.87 -5.00
N LEU A 150 19.23 10.14 -4.91
CA LEU A 150 18.88 10.79 -3.66
C LEU A 150 17.65 10.13 -3.00
N LEU A 151 16.61 9.82 -3.77
CA LEU A 151 15.44 9.12 -3.27
C LEU A 151 15.76 7.72 -2.76
N LEU A 152 16.61 6.95 -3.46
CA LEU A 152 17.07 5.64 -3.00
C LEU A 152 17.88 5.74 -1.69
N LYS A 153 18.76 6.73 -1.59
CA LYS A 153 19.56 6.97 -0.39
C LYS A 153 18.68 7.39 0.80
N THR A 154 17.78 8.34 0.60
CA THR A 154 16.88 8.82 1.66
C THR A 154 15.86 7.77 2.05
N ARG A 155 15.36 6.93 1.12
CA ARG A 155 14.51 5.78 1.41
C ARG A 155 15.19 4.78 2.35
N GLN A 156 16.46 4.43 2.06
CA GLN A 156 17.21 3.52 2.92
C GLN A 156 17.37 4.08 4.33
N ALA A 157 17.74 5.36 4.43
CA ALA A 157 17.88 6.03 5.72
C ALA A 157 16.53 6.11 6.49
N ALA A 158 15.40 6.34 5.80
CA ALA A 158 14.06 6.26 6.40
C ALA A 158 13.76 4.87 6.95
N MET A 159 14.09 3.80 6.21
CA MET A 159 13.90 2.42 6.66
C MET A 159 14.74 2.07 7.88
N ASP A 160 16.00 2.53 7.91
CA ASP A 160 16.91 2.32 9.04
C ASP A 160 16.42 3.10 10.27
N LEU A 161 15.93 4.34 10.06
CA LEU A 161 15.40 5.20 11.11
C LEU A 161 14.19 4.56 11.79
N VAL A 162 13.18 4.11 11.04
CA VAL A 162 11.96 3.51 11.62
C VAL A 162 12.24 2.17 12.30
N THR A 163 13.34 1.51 11.95
CA THR A 163 13.78 0.28 12.61
C THR A 163 14.37 0.58 13.98
N GLY A 164 15.18 1.63 14.12
CA GLY A 164 15.96 1.94 15.32
C GLY A 164 15.31 2.95 16.27
N ALA A 165 14.48 3.87 15.78
CA ALA A 165 13.92 4.95 16.59
C ALA A 165 12.95 4.41 17.66
N GLU A 166 12.91 5.03 18.83
CA GLU A 166 11.96 4.73 19.90
C GLU A 166 10.53 5.12 19.46
N GLU A 167 10.37 6.30 18.86
CA GLU A 167 9.13 6.84 18.31
C GLU A 167 9.18 6.88 16.76
N PRO A 168 8.99 5.74 16.06
CA PRO A 168 9.28 5.65 14.62
C PRO A 168 8.38 6.51 13.74
N LEU A 169 7.11 6.75 14.13
CA LEU A 169 6.20 7.58 13.35
C LEU A 169 6.60 9.06 13.42
N SER A 170 6.87 9.60 14.61
CA SER A 170 7.36 10.97 14.80
C SER A 170 8.70 11.16 14.08
N ALA A 171 9.61 10.20 14.25
CA ALA A 171 10.93 10.22 13.61
C ALA A 171 10.82 10.25 12.08
N LEU A 172 9.95 9.44 11.49
CA LEU A 172 9.72 9.41 10.05
C LEU A 172 9.13 10.72 9.54
N LEU A 173 8.12 11.26 10.24
CA LEU A 173 7.51 12.53 9.85
C LEU A 173 8.55 13.65 9.81
N LEU A 174 9.39 13.78 10.83
CA LEU A 174 10.44 14.78 10.88
C LEU A 174 11.53 14.54 9.82
N TYR A 175 11.91 13.27 9.63
CA TYR A 175 12.88 12.90 8.61
C TYR A 175 12.40 13.20 7.19
N THR A 176 11.10 13.12 6.94
CA THR A 176 10.53 13.43 5.62
C THR A 176 10.86 14.85 5.16
N TYR A 177 10.78 15.83 6.05
CA TYR A 177 11.16 17.22 5.75
C TYR A 177 12.66 17.39 5.49
N HIS A 178 13.48 16.71 6.26
CA HIS A 178 14.93 16.68 6.01
C HIS A 178 15.25 16.01 4.66
N ALA A 179 14.60 14.91 4.33
CA ALA A 179 14.77 14.23 3.07
C ALA A 179 14.28 15.06 1.87
N GLN A 180 13.18 15.83 2.04
CA GLN A 180 12.74 16.79 1.05
C GLN A 180 13.79 17.88 0.83
N ALA A 181 14.32 18.47 1.89
CA ALA A 181 15.37 19.49 1.79
C ALA A 181 16.65 18.98 1.08
N ILE A 182 16.99 17.68 1.27
CA ILE A 182 18.07 17.03 0.51
C ILE A 182 17.72 16.95 -0.98
N LEU A 183 16.49 16.57 -1.32
CA LEU A 183 16.01 16.46 -2.69
C LEU A 183 16.03 17.82 -3.39
N ASP A 184 15.62 18.87 -2.66
CA ASP A 184 15.63 20.27 -3.13
C ASP A 184 17.04 20.88 -3.22
N GLY A 185 18.05 20.20 -2.68
CA GLY A 185 19.43 20.69 -2.63
C GLY A 185 19.69 21.76 -1.58
N GLU A 186 18.82 21.88 -0.58
CA GLU A 186 18.89 22.87 0.51
C GLU A 186 19.59 22.33 1.76
N GLU A 187 19.72 21.01 1.89
CA GLU A 187 20.31 20.36 3.06
C GLU A 187 21.41 19.33 2.66
N GLU A 188 22.53 19.37 3.34
CA GLU A 188 23.65 18.42 3.17
C GLU A 188 24.05 17.76 4.49
N ALA A 189 23.65 18.32 5.65
CA ALA A 189 24.02 17.81 6.95
C ALA A 189 23.32 16.48 7.28
N PRO A 190 23.91 15.64 8.14
CA PRO A 190 23.22 14.45 8.66
C PRO A 190 22.01 14.84 9.49
N PHE A 191 20.93 14.02 9.41
CA PHE A 191 19.73 14.21 10.22
C PHE A 191 20.01 14.01 11.72
N ASP A 192 19.71 15.05 12.50
CA ASP A 192 19.81 15.03 13.97
C ASP A 192 18.41 14.80 14.56
N LEU A 193 18.06 13.53 14.79
CA LEU A 193 16.75 13.15 15.35
C LEU A 193 16.51 13.75 16.75
N PRO A 194 17.45 13.71 17.72
CA PRO A 194 17.25 14.35 19.01
C PRO A 194 16.89 15.84 18.92
N ALA A 195 17.64 16.61 18.13
CA ALA A 195 17.37 18.04 17.94
C ALA A 195 16.02 18.30 17.24
N ALA A 196 15.69 17.50 16.23
CA ALA A 196 14.40 17.57 15.54
C ALA A 196 13.23 17.26 16.47
N MET A 197 13.36 16.24 17.33
CA MET A 197 12.35 15.85 18.32
C MET A 197 12.15 16.91 19.40
N GLU A 198 13.21 17.56 19.85
CA GLU A 198 13.15 18.68 20.79
C GLU A 198 12.39 19.86 20.19
N THR A 199 12.77 20.30 18.99
CA THR A 199 12.11 21.39 18.27
C THR A 199 10.63 21.08 18.04
N ALA A 200 10.30 19.86 17.62
CA ALA A 200 8.92 19.42 17.40
C ALA A 200 8.11 19.33 18.70
N GLY A 201 8.76 19.09 19.85
CA GLY A 201 8.13 19.09 21.17
C GLY A 201 7.53 20.45 21.54
N ASP A 202 8.22 21.50 21.17
CA ASP A 202 7.79 22.88 21.45
C ASP A 202 6.62 23.31 20.55
N LEU A 203 6.43 22.66 19.41
CA LEU A 203 5.39 22.96 18.41
C LEU A 203 4.12 22.12 18.58
N ALA A 204 4.19 20.97 19.25
CA ALA A 204 3.08 20.05 19.37
C ALA A 204 2.06 20.54 20.42
N GLY A 205 0.85 20.85 19.95
CA GLY A 205 -0.33 21.06 20.79
C GLY A 205 -1.01 19.72 21.14
N PRO A 206 -2.22 19.76 21.73
CA PRO A 206 -3.01 18.56 21.93
C PRO A 206 -3.46 17.97 20.60
N GLY A 207 -3.37 16.64 20.48
CA GLY A 207 -3.81 15.91 19.28
C GLY A 207 -5.34 15.99 19.11
N ASN A 208 -5.78 16.15 17.88
CA ASN A 208 -7.20 16.10 17.51
C ASN A 208 -7.48 14.81 16.73
N ARG A 209 -7.71 13.73 17.46
CA ARG A 209 -7.99 12.40 16.89
C ARG A 209 -9.27 12.37 16.06
N GLU A 210 -10.28 13.15 16.46
CA GLU A 210 -11.54 13.20 15.71
C GLU A 210 -11.35 13.87 14.34
N ALA A 211 -10.58 14.96 14.25
CA ALA A 211 -10.24 15.57 12.97
C ALA A 211 -9.41 14.62 12.09
N PHE A 212 -8.51 13.84 12.69
CA PHE A 212 -7.73 12.83 11.98
C PHE A 212 -8.63 11.71 11.43
N LEU A 213 -9.47 11.09 12.26
CA LEU A 213 -10.37 10.01 11.85
C LEU A 213 -11.42 10.47 10.83
N LYS A 214 -11.84 11.74 10.91
CA LYS A 214 -12.77 12.32 9.93
C LYS A 214 -12.21 12.23 8.51
N VAL A 215 -10.91 12.45 8.29
CA VAL A 215 -10.30 12.34 6.98
C VAL A 215 -10.57 10.96 6.37
N PHE A 216 -10.41 9.89 7.15
CA PHE A 216 -10.61 8.53 6.67
C PHE A 216 -12.09 8.09 6.60
N ARG A 217 -12.96 8.74 7.36
CA ARG A 217 -14.41 8.51 7.23
C ARG A 217 -15.02 9.19 6.02
N ASP A 218 -14.36 10.24 5.52
CA ASP A 218 -14.79 10.98 4.33
C ASP A 218 -14.35 10.27 3.01
N LEU A 219 -13.46 9.28 3.09
CA LEU A 219 -13.04 8.44 1.96
C LEU A 219 -14.15 7.45 1.53
N GLU A 220 -14.01 6.89 0.35
CA GLU A 220 -14.85 5.76 -0.04
C GLU A 220 -14.57 4.56 0.89
N ILE A 221 -15.64 3.95 1.38
CA ILE A 221 -15.57 2.81 2.31
C ILE A 221 -16.18 1.59 1.64
N LEU A 222 -15.33 0.61 1.37
CA LEU A 222 -15.70 -0.61 0.67
C LEU A 222 -16.47 -1.59 1.57
N THR A 223 -16.06 -1.73 2.84
CA THR A 223 -16.59 -2.78 3.71
C THR A 223 -17.18 -2.29 5.03
N GLU A 224 -18.23 -2.97 5.48
CA GLU A 224 -18.86 -2.70 6.80
C GLU A 224 -17.92 -2.97 7.99
N PRO A 225 -17.03 -3.99 7.99
CA PRO A 225 -16.01 -4.15 9.04
C PRO A 225 -15.07 -2.95 9.19
N TRP A 226 -14.70 -2.31 8.08
CA TRP A 226 -13.87 -1.10 8.11
C TRP A 226 -14.62 0.09 8.68
N ARG A 227 -15.85 0.32 8.22
CA ARG A 227 -16.73 1.37 8.75
C ARG A 227 -16.83 1.29 10.28
N LYS A 228 -17.11 0.10 10.81
CA LYS A 228 -17.19 -0.14 12.26
C LYS A 228 -15.91 0.16 13.00
N ARG A 229 -14.75 -0.16 12.40
CA ARG A 229 -13.45 0.17 13.03
C ARG A 229 -13.22 1.68 13.10
N LEU A 230 -13.56 2.42 12.04
CA LEU A 230 -13.48 3.89 12.02
C LEU A 230 -14.43 4.55 13.02
N GLU A 231 -15.62 3.98 13.26
CA GLU A 231 -16.61 4.48 14.21
C GLU A 231 -16.26 4.16 15.66
N SER A 232 -15.55 3.05 15.90
CA SER A 232 -15.23 2.56 17.25
C SER A 232 -13.73 2.24 17.39
N PRO A 233 -12.86 3.24 17.30
CA PRO A 233 -11.41 3.06 17.41
C PRO A 233 -11.01 2.58 18.81
N SER A 234 -10.01 1.70 18.88
CA SER A 234 -9.47 1.14 20.13
C SER A 234 -7.94 1.18 20.09
N PRO A 235 -7.34 2.36 20.35
CA PRO A 235 -5.91 2.56 20.21
C PRO A 235 -5.08 1.55 20.99
N ARG A 236 -3.98 1.13 20.40
CA ARG A 236 -3.03 0.19 20.97
C ARG A 236 -1.60 0.75 20.98
N PRO A 237 -0.73 0.27 21.88
CA PRO A 237 0.68 0.65 21.87
C PRO A 237 1.38 0.19 20.59
N LEU A 238 2.55 0.79 20.32
CA LEU A 238 3.42 0.41 19.23
C LEU A 238 3.83 -1.07 19.34
N GLN A 239 3.76 -1.79 18.24
CA GLN A 239 4.17 -3.19 18.11
C GLN A 239 5.26 -3.34 17.03
N LYS A 240 5.90 -4.49 16.96
CA LYS A 240 6.92 -4.75 15.92
C LYS A 240 6.32 -4.71 14.51
N GLU A 241 5.07 -5.13 14.37
CA GLU A 241 4.32 -5.11 13.10
C GLU A 241 4.13 -3.69 12.56
N ASP A 242 4.06 -2.67 13.43
CA ASP A 242 3.98 -1.26 12.99
C ASP A 242 5.27 -0.78 12.33
N ARG A 243 6.42 -1.26 12.79
CA ARG A 243 7.72 -0.97 12.14
C ARG A 243 7.82 -1.66 10.79
N ALA A 244 7.34 -2.90 10.69
CA ALA A 244 7.27 -3.62 9.42
C ALA A 244 6.29 -2.93 8.44
N LEU A 245 5.14 -2.45 8.93
CA LEU A 245 4.19 -1.65 8.16
C LEU A 245 4.81 -0.35 7.64
N LEU A 246 5.52 0.40 8.48
CA LEU A 246 6.21 1.62 8.05
C LEU A 246 7.24 1.31 6.95
N ARG A 247 8.03 0.26 7.10
CA ARG A 247 8.99 -0.16 6.05
C ARG A 247 8.31 -0.54 4.75
N TYR A 248 7.18 -1.25 4.81
CA TYR A 248 6.38 -1.56 3.64
C TYR A 248 5.87 -0.28 2.95
N LEU A 249 5.27 0.64 3.69
CA LEU A 249 4.72 1.89 3.16
C LEU A 249 5.85 2.78 2.57
N ILE A 250 7.02 2.86 3.23
CA ILE A 250 8.20 3.53 2.70
C ILE A 250 8.62 2.89 1.36
N SER A 251 8.69 1.56 1.29
CA SER A 251 9.06 0.87 0.05
C SER A 251 8.08 1.12 -1.09
N ARG A 252 6.79 1.27 -0.78
CA ARG A 252 5.72 1.44 -1.76
C ARG A 252 5.64 2.87 -2.30
N TYR A 253 5.78 3.88 -1.43
CA TYR A 253 5.45 5.26 -1.79
C TYR A 253 6.65 6.19 -1.98
N TRP A 254 7.77 5.95 -1.30
CA TRP A 254 8.87 6.91 -1.25
C TRP A 254 9.44 7.30 -2.61
N LEU A 255 9.73 6.30 -3.46
CA LEU A 255 10.32 6.56 -4.78
C LEU A 255 9.35 7.18 -5.80
N GLN A 256 8.05 7.15 -5.53
CA GLN A 256 7.07 7.79 -6.40
C GLN A 256 7.26 9.31 -6.47
N ALA A 257 7.94 9.91 -5.47
CA ALA A 257 8.32 11.31 -5.49
C ALA A 257 9.25 11.70 -6.66
N VAL A 258 9.80 10.74 -7.40
CA VAL A 258 10.58 11.03 -8.62
C VAL A 258 9.75 11.70 -9.70
N SER A 259 8.41 11.55 -9.69
CA SER A 259 7.52 12.09 -10.71
C SER A 259 7.14 13.55 -10.51
N ASP A 260 7.09 14.03 -9.26
CA ASP A 260 6.57 15.35 -8.88
C ASP A 260 7.42 16.08 -7.84
N PHE A 261 8.49 15.46 -7.36
CA PHE A 261 9.42 15.97 -6.34
C PHE A 261 8.76 16.27 -4.99
N ASP A 262 7.59 15.70 -4.71
CA ASP A 262 6.86 15.92 -3.46
C ASP A 262 6.96 14.69 -2.54
N LEU A 263 8.02 14.69 -1.72
CA LEU A 263 8.22 13.65 -0.72
C LEU A 263 7.42 13.91 0.56
N VAL A 264 7.05 15.18 0.83
CA VAL A 264 6.33 15.55 2.05
C VAL A 264 4.94 14.94 2.07
N CYS A 265 4.16 15.05 1.00
CA CYS A 265 2.82 14.45 0.96
C CYS A 265 2.88 12.92 1.14
N ARG A 266 3.88 12.26 0.54
CA ARG A 266 4.08 10.81 0.66
C ARG A 266 4.52 10.39 2.07
N GLY A 267 5.43 11.14 2.69
CA GLY A 267 5.82 10.88 4.08
C GLY A 267 4.65 11.03 5.04
N LYS A 268 3.82 12.06 4.85
CA LYS A 268 2.58 12.25 5.63
C LYS A 268 1.56 11.15 5.36
N LEU A 269 1.40 10.69 4.12
CA LEU A 269 0.58 9.53 3.79
C LEU A 269 1.06 8.28 4.56
N ILE A 270 2.34 7.96 4.47
CA ILE A 270 2.94 6.80 5.15
C ILE A 270 2.70 6.85 6.67
N VAL A 271 2.99 7.98 7.29
CA VAL A 271 2.78 8.17 8.73
C VAL A 271 1.30 8.06 9.08
N SER A 272 0.42 8.67 8.29
CA SER A 272 -1.03 8.67 8.54
C SER A 272 -1.63 7.28 8.44
N LEU A 273 -1.26 6.46 7.45
CA LEU A 273 -1.73 5.08 7.31
C LEU A 273 -1.26 4.19 8.47
N ALA A 274 0.00 4.32 8.88
CA ALA A 274 0.53 3.57 10.02
C ALA A 274 -0.10 4.02 11.36
N LEU A 275 -0.26 5.32 11.56
CA LEU A 275 -0.94 5.90 12.72
C LEU A 275 -2.40 5.46 12.79
N LEU A 276 -3.12 5.46 11.66
CA LEU A 276 -4.48 4.97 11.56
C LEU A 276 -4.59 3.53 12.09
N CYS A 277 -3.71 2.63 11.64
CA CYS A 277 -3.70 1.24 12.11
C CYS A 277 -3.50 1.12 13.63
N ARG A 278 -2.68 1.99 14.24
CA ARG A 278 -2.51 2.05 15.71
C ARG A 278 -3.77 2.56 16.40
N ILE A 279 -4.37 3.61 15.88
CA ILE A 279 -5.58 4.24 16.46
C ILE A 279 -6.79 3.29 16.36
N LEU A 280 -6.96 2.59 15.24
CA LEU A 280 -8.03 1.60 15.07
C LEU A 280 -7.83 0.37 15.94
N GLY A 281 -6.57 0.00 16.21
CA GLY A 281 -6.22 -1.09 17.12
C GLY A 281 -6.58 -2.48 16.60
N GLY A 282 -6.80 -3.41 17.52
CA GLY A 282 -7.02 -4.82 17.20
C GLY A 282 -5.73 -5.54 16.80
N ASP A 283 -5.85 -6.66 16.09
CA ASP A 283 -4.70 -7.38 15.54
C ASP A 283 -4.00 -6.55 14.46
N ALA A 284 -2.69 -6.34 14.61
CA ALA A 284 -1.93 -5.43 13.75
C ALA A 284 -1.90 -5.88 12.29
N VAL A 285 -1.76 -7.19 12.05
CA VAL A 285 -1.70 -7.76 10.69
C VAL A 285 -3.05 -7.63 10.00
N GLN A 286 -4.14 -7.98 10.70
CA GLN A 286 -5.48 -7.87 10.15
C GLN A 286 -5.89 -6.41 9.90
N THR A 287 -5.51 -5.49 10.80
CA THR A 287 -5.84 -4.06 10.63
C THR A 287 -5.08 -3.46 9.45
N ALA A 288 -3.80 -3.78 9.28
CA ALA A 288 -3.01 -3.33 8.14
C ALA A 288 -3.48 -3.97 6.82
N GLN A 289 -3.86 -5.25 6.83
CA GLN A 289 -4.45 -5.92 5.66
C GLN A 289 -5.75 -5.22 5.24
N LEU A 290 -6.64 -4.94 6.19
CA LEU A 290 -7.90 -4.28 5.90
C LEU A 290 -7.70 -2.82 5.46
N MET A 291 -6.78 -2.08 6.07
CA MET A 291 -6.40 -0.73 5.65
C MET A 291 -5.91 -0.72 4.20
N SER A 292 -5.04 -1.64 3.82
CA SER A 292 -4.55 -1.74 2.44
C SER A 292 -5.68 -2.05 1.47
N LYS A 293 -6.59 -2.95 1.82
CA LYS A 293 -7.76 -3.31 1.00
C LYS A 293 -8.72 -2.13 0.78
N GLU A 294 -8.94 -1.32 1.80
CA GLU A 294 -9.89 -0.21 1.79
C GLU A 294 -9.31 1.08 1.18
N ILE A 295 -8.01 1.30 1.31
CA ILE A 295 -7.38 2.57 0.94
C ILE A 295 -6.40 2.41 -0.22
N GLU A 296 -5.46 1.44 -0.14
CA GLU A 296 -4.39 1.33 -1.14
C GLU A 296 -4.87 0.78 -2.49
N ASN A 297 -6.03 0.10 -2.53
CA ASN A 297 -6.63 -0.44 -3.75
C ASN A 297 -7.61 0.53 -4.42
N ASP A 298 -7.77 1.71 -3.86
CA ASP A 298 -8.60 2.79 -4.39
C ASP A 298 -7.71 4.00 -4.69
N ALA A 299 -7.54 4.31 -5.97
CA ALA A 299 -6.69 5.44 -6.40
C ALA A 299 -7.26 6.78 -5.94
N GLU A 300 -8.59 6.96 -5.92
CA GLU A 300 -9.24 8.19 -5.48
C GLU A 300 -9.03 8.42 -3.98
N ASN A 301 -9.06 7.36 -3.18
CA ASN A 301 -8.73 7.43 -1.75
C ASN A 301 -7.27 7.84 -1.52
N ILE A 302 -6.33 7.31 -2.29
CA ILE A 302 -4.90 7.69 -2.20
C ILE A 302 -4.71 9.15 -2.63
N ASP A 303 -5.30 9.57 -3.74
CA ASP A 303 -5.21 10.95 -4.24
C ASP A 303 -5.81 11.93 -3.24
N ALA A 304 -6.97 11.62 -2.65
CA ALA A 304 -7.59 12.43 -1.61
C ALA A 304 -6.71 12.58 -0.36
N LEU A 305 -5.94 11.54 0.01
CA LEU A 305 -5.01 11.61 1.14
C LEU A 305 -3.75 12.42 0.80
N LEU A 306 -3.22 12.30 -0.42
CA LEU A 306 -2.09 13.11 -0.88
C LEU A 306 -2.45 14.60 -0.91
N ASP A 307 -3.61 14.96 -1.46
CA ASP A 307 -4.14 16.33 -1.44
C ASP A 307 -4.44 16.80 -0.01
N GLY A 308 -5.00 15.90 0.82
CA GLY A 308 -5.31 16.14 2.22
C GLY A 308 -4.07 16.40 3.08
N ALA A 309 -2.89 15.95 2.66
CA ALA A 309 -1.63 16.19 3.36
C ALA A 309 -1.35 17.70 3.57
N TYR A 310 -1.85 18.57 2.68
CA TYR A 310 -1.71 20.01 2.74
C TYR A 310 -2.97 20.75 3.20
N THR A 311 -4.15 20.16 3.02
CA THR A 311 -5.42 20.86 3.16
C THR A 311 -6.26 20.39 4.34
N ALA A 312 -6.11 19.11 4.76
CA ALA A 312 -6.94 18.53 5.80
C ALA A 312 -6.47 18.91 7.21
N PRO A 313 -7.33 19.48 8.07
CA PRO A 313 -6.97 19.83 9.45
C PRO A 313 -6.48 18.63 10.28
N GLY A 314 -6.95 17.43 9.96
CA GLY A 314 -6.54 16.18 10.61
C GLY A 314 -5.12 15.74 10.27
N LEU A 315 -4.56 16.19 9.14
CA LEU A 315 -3.24 15.81 8.63
C LEU A 315 -2.20 16.95 8.75
N THR A 316 -2.45 17.97 9.55
CA THR A 316 -1.43 18.98 9.85
C THR A 316 -0.26 18.37 10.62
N ASP A 317 0.94 18.90 10.42
CA ASP A 317 2.14 18.38 11.10
C ASP A 317 2.02 18.39 12.61
N ALA A 318 1.49 19.49 13.17
CA ALA A 318 1.25 19.62 14.60
C ALA A 318 0.29 18.51 15.10
N ASN A 319 -0.78 18.22 14.37
CA ASN A 319 -1.73 17.16 14.75
C ASN A 319 -1.11 15.76 14.63
N LEU A 320 -0.41 15.49 13.53
CA LEU A 320 0.27 14.21 13.35
C LEU A 320 1.33 13.98 14.43
N LEU A 321 2.19 14.98 14.71
CA LEU A 321 3.21 14.90 15.77
C LEU A 321 2.59 14.66 17.15
N ALA A 322 1.48 15.32 17.45
CA ALA A 322 0.78 15.12 18.73
C ALA A 322 0.24 13.68 18.85
N LEU A 323 -0.45 13.19 17.80
CA LEU A 323 -1.07 11.86 17.81
C LEU A 323 -0.06 10.70 17.73
N THR A 324 1.11 10.89 17.12
CA THR A 324 2.15 9.86 17.07
C THR A 324 2.81 9.60 18.41
N ARG A 325 2.71 10.55 19.35
CA ARG A 325 3.25 10.48 20.72
C ARG A 325 2.24 9.96 21.77
N GLU A 326 0.95 9.85 21.42
CA GLU A 326 -0.08 9.21 22.23
C GLU A 326 0.04 7.67 22.18
#